data_5957f53d83a6c20ede4d22dc7867ec7e
#
_entry.id   5957f53d83a6c20ede4d22dc7867ec7e
#
_cell.length_a   1.000
_cell.length_b   1.000
_cell.length_c   1.000
_cell.angle_alpha   90.00
_cell.angle_beta   90.00
_cell.angle_gamma   90.00
#
_symmetry.space_group_name_H-M   'P 1'
#
loop_
_entity.id
_entity.type
_entity.pdbx_description
1 polymer ?
#
loop_
_entity_poly.entity_id
_entity_poly.type
_entity_poly.pdbx_seq_one_letter_code
_entity_poly.pdbx_strand_id
1 'polypeptide(L)'
;MVHNVPMRLVLASASPARRATLIAAGITPIVQVSTVDEDAVLAALPGGRAFSGGTTTPADEVAALAAAKCTDVCDALRAPNTNAELPEGEAVLVVGCDSMLEIDGQMLGKPHTPDVARERIRAMRRTTATLWTGHSAAILAPAPSNDGTANERTISATVTRSASTQVHFGDISDAEIGAYVATGEPLHVAGSFTVDGLGGPFIEGVTGDYHSVVGISLPLLRSMAIELGVFWPDLWDAPRP
;
A
#
# COMPACT_ATOMS: atom_id res chain seq x y z
N MET A 1 12.51 8.70 30.50
CA MET A 1 12.23 7.52 29.66
C MET A 1 10.72 7.52 29.46
N VAL A 2 10.27 7.84 28.26
CA VAL A 2 8.84 7.76 27.93
C VAL A 2 8.53 6.28 27.82
N HIS A 3 7.60 5.79 28.66
CA HIS A 3 7.15 4.40 28.59
C HIS A 3 6.49 4.17 27.24
N ASN A 4 7.09 3.30 26.43
CA ASN A 4 6.59 2.85 25.15
C ASN A 4 5.27 2.11 25.37
N VAL A 5 4.17 2.69 24.93
CA VAL A 5 2.89 1.98 24.83
C VAL A 5 2.91 1.26 23.49
N PRO A 6 2.83 -0.09 23.44
CA PRO A 6 2.72 -0.81 22.20
C PRO A 6 1.56 -0.25 21.37
N MET A 7 1.82 0.05 20.09
CA MET A 7 0.80 0.58 19.18
C MET A 7 0.46 -0.47 18.13
N ARG A 8 -0.84 -0.72 17.91
CA ARG A 8 -1.29 -1.63 16.87
C ARG A 8 -1.35 -0.91 15.52
N LEU A 9 -0.96 -1.63 14.46
CA LEU A 9 -1.08 -1.16 13.09
C LEU A 9 -2.31 -1.81 12.45
N VAL A 10 -3.18 -0.99 11.84
CA VAL A 10 -4.29 -1.42 11.00
C VAL A 10 -3.90 -1.24 9.54
N LEU A 11 -3.92 -2.31 8.76
CA LEU A 11 -3.63 -2.29 7.33
C LEU A 11 -4.92 -2.20 6.53
N ALA A 12 -5.14 -1.05 5.88
CA ALA A 12 -6.29 -0.79 5.00
C ALA A 12 -6.09 -1.42 3.61
N SER A 13 -5.85 -2.73 3.56
CA SER A 13 -5.55 -3.43 2.30
C SER A 13 -5.83 -4.92 2.40
N ALA A 14 -6.37 -5.50 1.31
CA ALA A 14 -6.53 -6.96 1.14
C ALA A 14 -5.25 -7.65 0.63
N SER A 15 -4.17 -6.92 0.33
CA SER A 15 -2.96 -7.48 -0.28
C SER A 15 -2.21 -8.43 0.68
N PRO A 16 -2.09 -9.74 0.34
CA PRO A 16 -1.30 -10.67 1.14
C PRO A 16 0.18 -10.28 1.19
N ALA A 17 0.73 -9.74 0.10
CA ALA A 17 2.13 -9.33 0.01
C ALA A 17 2.45 -8.17 0.98
N ARG A 18 1.60 -7.14 1.06
CA ARG A 18 1.75 -6.07 2.06
C ARG A 18 1.71 -6.59 3.48
N ARG A 19 0.76 -7.49 3.77
CA ARG A 19 0.65 -8.12 5.09
C ARG A 19 1.91 -8.93 5.41
N ALA A 20 2.41 -9.75 4.48
CA ALA A 20 3.61 -10.55 4.66
C ALA A 20 4.86 -9.68 4.89
N THR A 21 5.00 -8.55 4.18
CA THR A 21 6.09 -7.60 4.37
C THR A 21 6.09 -7.01 5.79
N LEU A 22 4.93 -6.63 6.32
CA LEU A 22 4.81 -6.12 7.69
C LEU A 22 5.15 -7.21 8.72
N ILE A 23 4.66 -8.44 8.53
CA ILE A 23 4.98 -9.57 9.42
C ILE A 23 6.48 -9.87 9.42
N ALA A 24 7.13 -9.87 8.25
CA ALA A 24 8.57 -10.05 8.15
C ALA A 24 9.36 -8.93 8.85
N ALA A 25 8.79 -7.73 8.96
CA ALA A 25 9.33 -6.60 9.71
C ALA A 25 9.00 -6.65 11.22
N GLY A 26 8.35 -7.71 11.70
CA GLY A 26 7.97 -7.91 13.11
C GLY A 26 6.68 -7.21 13.53
N ILE A 27 5.81 -6.88 12.56
CA ILE A 27 4.54 -6.17 12.80
C ILE A 27 3.40 -7.03 12.27
N THR A 28 2.58 -7.61 13.16
CA THR A 28 1.34 -8.30 12.76
C THR A 28 0.21 -7.29 12.67
N PRO A 29 -0.20 -6.88 11.45
CA PRO A 29 -1.24 -5.89 11.30
C PRO A 29 -2.63 -6.48 11.56
N ILE A 30 -3.53 -5.67 12.12
CA ILE A 30 -4.96 -5.88 12.03
C ILE A 30 -5.38 -5.55 10.60
N VAL A 31 -6.03 -6.46 9.90
CA VAL A 31 -6.46 -6.24 8.52
C VAL A 31 -7.90 -5.75 8.48
N GLN A 32 -8.10 -4.56 7.92
CA GLN A 32 -9.42 -4.00 7.64
C GLN A 32 -9.44 -3.55 6.17
N VAL A 33 -10.17 -4.28 5.33
CA VAL A 33 -10.19 -3.99 3.89
C VAL A 33 -11.05 -2.76 3.62
N SER A 34 -10.51 -1.82 2.82
CA SER A 34 -11.25 -0.66 2.33
C SER A 34 -12.26 -1.04 1.25
N THR A 35 -13.38 -0.33 1.22
CA THR A 35 -14.47 -0.47 0.24
C THR A 35 -14.45 0.61 -0.85
N VAL A 36 -13.37 1.40 -0.95
CA VAL A 36 -13.22 2.51 -1.88
C VAL A 36 -13.34 2.04 -3.34
N ASP A 37 -14.16 2.76 -4.10
CA ASP A 37 -14.17 2.68 -5.57
C ASP A 37 -12.96 3.45 -6.12
N GLU A 38 -11.94 2.71 -6.51
CA GLU A 38 -10.67 3.27 -7.01
C GLU A 38 -10.88 4.08 -8.30
N ASP A 39 -11.77 3.63 -9.19
CA ASP A 39 -12.06 4.33 -10.45
C ASP A 39 -12.75 5.67 -10.18
N ALA A 40 -13.66 5.72 -9.22
CA ALA A 40 -14.32 6.96 -8.82
C ALA A 40 -13.33 7.96 -8.20
N VAL A 41 -12.39 7.50 -7.37
CA VAL A 41 -11.33 8.35 -6.81
C VAL A 41 -10.46 8.95 -7.91
N LEU A 42 -10.01 8.12 -8.85
CA LEU A 42 -9.16 8.55 -9.95
C LEU A 42 -9.89 9.50 -10.92
N ALA A 43 -11.18 9.28 -11.18
CA ALA A 43 -12.01 10.16 -12.00
C ALA A 43 -12.24 11.53 -11.35
N ALA A 44 -12.21 11.62 -10.02
CA ALA A 44 -12.41 12.85 -9.26
C ALA A 44 -11.13 13.68 -9.07
N LEU A 45 -9.97 13.26 -9.58
CA LEU A 45 -8.71 14.00 -9.45
C LEU A 45 -8.81 15.37 -10.14
N PRO A 46 -8.53 16.48 -9.43
CA PRO A 46 -8.70 17.84 -9.97
C PRO A 46 -7.86 18.12 -11.21
N GLY A 47 -6.70 17.46 -11.34
CA GLY A 47 -5.79 17.57 -12.47
C GLY A 47 -6.01 16.54 -13.56
N GLY A 48 -7.09 15.73 -13.50
CA GLY A 48 -7.30 14.55 -14.38
C GLY A 48 -6.37 13.38 -14.02
N ARG A 49 -6.32 12.38 -14.88
CA ARG A 49 -5.39 11.24 -14.74
C ARG A 49 -3.97 11.63 -15.12
N ALA A 50 -2.98 10.98 -14.53
CA ALA A 50 -1.59 11.11 -14.98
C ALA A 50 -1.49 10.80 -16.50
N PHE A 51 -0.68 11.57 -17.22
CA PHE A 51 -0.51 11.47 -18.67
C PHE A 51 -1.76 11.80 -19.54
N SER A 52 -2.86 12.30 -18.95
CA SER A 52 -4.06 12.70 -19.69
C SER A 52 -4.01 14.15 -20.23
N GLY A 53 -2.86 14.83 -20.09
CA GLY A 53 -2.68 16.23 -20.46
C GLY A 53 -3.01 17.23 -19.33
N GLY A 54 -3.37 16.75 -18.15
CA GLY A 54 -3.59 17.52 -16.94
C GLY A 54 -2.34 17.71 -16.10
N THR A 55 -2.53 18.10 -14.82
CA THR A 55 -1.44 18.41 -13.89
C THR A 55 -1.13 17.27 -12.91
N THR A 56 -1.95 16.23 -12.85
CA THR A 56 -1.76 15.08 -11.96
C THR A 56 -0.55 14.27 -12.38
N THR A 57 0.30 13.97 -11.41
CA THR A 57 1.47 13.10 -11.61
C THR A 57 1.15 11.65 -11.20
N PRO A 58 1.96 10.65 -11.60
CA PRO A 58 1.86 9.28 -11.08
C PRO A 58 1.87 9.21 -9.56
N ALA A 59 2.69 10.06 -8.91
CA ALA A 59 2.76 10.17 -7.45
C ALA A 59 1.43 10.60 -6.84
N ASP A 60 0.74 11.55 -7.46
CA ASP A 60 -0.56 12.06 -6.99
C ASP A 60 -1.67 11.00 -7.10
N GLU A 61 -1.70 10.20 -8.18
CA GLU A 61 -2.69 9.12 -8.33
C GLU A 61 -2.60 8.10 -7.21
N VAL A 62 -1.39 7.53 -6.98
CA VAL A 62 -1.22 6.51 -5.95
C VAL A 62 -1.39 7.08 -4.54
N ALA A 63 -1.02 8.35 -4.33
CA ALA A 63 -1.23 9.04 -3.06
C ALA A 63 -2.72 9.26 -2.77
N ALA A 64 -3.50 9.68 -3.77
CA ALA A 64 -4.94 9.87 -3.64
C ALA A 64 -5.66 8.56 -3.30
N LEU A 65 -5.32 7.45 -3.98
CA LEU A 65 -5.88 6.14 -3.68
C LEU A 65 -5.51 5.65 -2.29
N ALA A 66 -4.25 5.83 -1.88
CA ALA A 66 -3.80 5.47 -0.54
C ALA A 66 -4.53 6.28 0.55
N ALA A 67 -4.70 7.59 0.33
CA ALA A 67 -5.43 8.48 1.23
C ALA A 67 -6.90 8.09 1.34
N ALA A 68 -7.57 7.82 0.22
CA ALA A 68 -8.97 7.38 0.21
C ALA A 68 -9.15 6.07 0.99
N LYS A 69 -8.28 5.07 0.78
CA LYS A 69 -8.32 3.79 1.51
C LYS A 69 -8.08 3.97 3.01
N CYS A 70 -7.12 4.80 3.39
CA CYS A 70 -6.83 5.10 4.79
C CYS A 70 -8.04 5.78 5.47
N THR A 71 -8.63 6.77 4.83
CA THR A 71 -9.78 7.51 5.34
C THR A 71 -11.01 6.62 5.49
N ASP A 72 -11.34 5.83 4.46
CA ASP A 72 -12.47 4.89 4.47
C ASP A 72 -12.39 3.92 5.68
N VAL A 73 -11.20 3.36 5.92
CA VAL A 73 -10.99 2.48 7.08
C VAL A 73 -11.02 3.24 8.40
N CYS A 74 -10.45 4.44 8.47
CA CYS A 74 -10.58 5.28 9.67
C CYS A 74 -12.06 5.57 9.98
N ASP A 75 -12.86 5.91 8.98
CA ASP A 75 -14.29 6.22 9.15
C ASP A 75 -15.07 4.98 9.60
N ALA A 76 -14.77 3.81 9.01
CA ALA A 76 -15.36 2.54 9.44
C ALA A 76 -15.02 2.17 10.89
N LEU A 77 -13.86 2.60 11.40
CA LEU A 77 -13.37 2.27 12.74
C LEU A 77 -13.70 3.36 13.80
N ARG A 78 -14.38 4.45 13.43
CA ARG A 78 -14.77 5.52 14.38
C ARG A 78 -15.81 5.06 15.40
N ALA A 79 -16.78 4.25 14.94
CA ALA A 79 -17.84 3.76 15.83
C ALA A 79 -17.30 2.70 16.81
N PRO A 80 -17.86 2.63 18.02
CA PRO A 80 -17.45 1.63 19.01
C PRO A 80 -17.78 0.21 18.53
N ASN A 81 -16.91 -0.74 18.94
CA ASN A 81 -17.09 -2.19 18.69
C ASN A 81 -17.14 -2.61 17.20
N THR A 82 -16.61 -1.79 16.30
CA THR A 82 -16.58 -2.08 14.85
C THR A 82 -15.55 -3.16 14.49
N ASN A 83 -14.52 -3.35 15.31
CA ASN A 83 -13.53 -4.41 15.16
C ASN A 83 -13.03 -4.86 16.54
N ALA A 84 -13.30 -6.13 16.88
CA ALA A 84 -12.95 -6.72 18.19
C ALA A 84 -11.42 -6.87 18.42
N GLU A 85 -10.60 -6.76 17.36
CA GLU A 85 -9.14 -6.83 17.47
C GLU A 85 -8.50 -5.48 17.86
N LEU A 86 -9.28 -4.39 17.83
CA LEU A 86 -8.79 -3.06 18.19
C LEU A 86 -8.68 -2.95 19.73
N PRO A 87 -7.54 -2.44 20.25
CA PRO A 87 -7.38 -2.20 21.67
C PRO A 87 -8.35 -1.08 22.12
N GLU A 88 -9.07 -1.33 23.20
CA GLU A 88 -9.95 -0.30 23.80
C GLU A 88 -9.13 0.84 24.40
N GLY A 89 -9.57 2.08 24.16
CA GLY A 89 -8.96 3.26 24.78
C GLY A 89 -7.54 3.59 24.30
N GLU A 90 -6.98 2.88 23.33
CA GLU A 90 -5.64 3.13 22.80
C GLU A 90 -5.69 3.67 21.35
N ALA A 91 -4.70 4.49 21.01
CA ALA A 91 -4.52 4.94 19.63
C ALA A 91 -3.96 3.80 18.75
N VAL A 92 -4.34 3.81 17.48
CA VAL A 92 -3.82 2.87 16.46
C VAL A 92 -3.29 3.64 15.25
N LEU A 93 -2.32 3.05 14.56
CA LEU A 93 -1.79 3.55 13.29
C LEU A 93 -2.54 2.88 12.14
N VAL A 94 -3.36 3.62 11.40
CA VAL A 94 -4.05 3.12 10.20
C VAL A 94 -3.21 3.42 8.98
N VAL A 95 -2.96 2.43 8.12
CA VAL A 95 -2.09 2.56 6.94
C VAL A 95 -2.84 2.09 5.70
N GLY A 96 -3.05 3.01 4.76
CA GLY A 96 -3.54 2.75 3.40
C GLY A 96 -2.39 2.78 2.40
N CYS A 97 -2.38 1.86 1.45
CA CYS A 97 -1.40 1.82 0.36
C CYS A 97 -2.07 1.52 -0.98
N ASP A 98 -1.54 2.12 -2.04
CA ASP A 98 -1.88 1.75 -3.41
C ASP A 98 -0.65 1.72 -4.31
N SER A 99 -0.64 0.84 -5.33
CA SER A 99 0.50 0.69 -6.23
C SER A 99 0.05 0.62 -7.68
N MET A 100 0.78 1.32 -8.55
CA MET A 100 0.59 1.30 -10.00
C MET A 100 1.94 1.29 -10.72
N LEU A 101 2.01 0.61 -11.86
CA LEU A 101 3.20 0.58 -12.70
C LEU A 101 3.08 1.65 -13.79
N GLU A 102 4.09 2.50 -13.88
CA GLU A 102 4.27 3.44 -15.00
C GLU A 102 5.19 2.82 -16.05
N ILE A 103 4.70 2.73 -17.28
CA ILE A 103 5.48 2.35 -18.45
C ILE A 103 4.94 3.08 -19.68
N ASP A 104 5.83 3.59 -20.53
CA ASP A 104 5.50 4.27 -21.79
C ASP A 104 4.43 5.38 -21.64
N GLY A 105 4.49 6.14 -20.55
CA GLY A 105 3.53 7.22 -20.29
C GLY A 105 2.12 6.75 -19.93
N GLN A 106 1.99 5.56 -19.36
CA GLN A 106 0.72 4.99 -18.90
C GLN A 106 0.82 4.47 -17.50
N MET A 107 -0.26 4.62 -16.72
CA MET A 107 -0.41 4.02 -15.39
C MET A 107 -1.18 2.71 -15.49
N LEU A 108 -0.53 1.61 -15.13
CA LEU A 108 -1.08 0.26 -15.19
C LEU A 108 -1.39 -0.26 -13.78
N GLY A 109 -2.67 -0.48 -13.52
CA GLY A 109 -3.14 -1.24 -12.35
C GLY A 109 -3.09 -2.75 -12.59
N LYS A 110 -4.02 -3.50 -11.98
CA LYS A 110 -4.16 -4.95 -12.17
C LYS A 110 -4.68 -5.26 -13.58
N PRO A 111 -4.19 -6.33 -14.26
CA PRO A 111 -4.66 -6.68 -15.61
C PRO A 111 -6.03 -7.38 -15.62
N HIS A 112 -6.39 -8.10 -14.55
CA HIS A 112 -7.62 -8.88 -14.35
C HIS A 112 -7.83 -10.03 -15.35
N THR A 113 -7.30 -9.96 -16.57
CA THR A 113 -7.47 -11.00 -17.59
C THR A 113 -6.12 -11.54 -18.09
N PRO A 114 -6.05 -12.83 -18.48
CA PRO A 114 -4.82 -13.43 -19.00
C PRO A 114 -4.27 -12.73 -20.26
N ASP A 115 -5.14 -12.27 -21.16
CA ASP A 115 -4.70 -11.65 -22.39
C ASP A 115 -4.06 -10.28 -22.15
N VAL A 116 -4.66 -9.46 -21.30
CA VAL A 116 -4.07 -8.18 -20.86
C VAL A 116 -2.75 -8.40 -20.14
N ALA A 117 -2.66 -9.41 -19.26
CA ALA A 117 -1.40 -9.75 -18.61
C ALA A 117 -0.31 -10.14 -19.60
N ARG A 118 -0.61 -11.00 -20.59
CA ARG A 118 0.36 -11.40 -21.63
C ARG A 118 0.87 -10.21 -22.43
N GLU A 119 -0.03 -9.34 -22.86
CA GLU A 119 0.32 -8.14 -23.61
C GLU A 119 1.25 -7.23 -22.82
N ARG A 120 0.90 -6.96 -21.56
CA ARG A 120 1.70 -6.12 -20.66
C ARG A 120 3.09 -6.69 -20.40
N ILE A 121 3.20 -7.99 -20.09
CA ILE A 121 4.49 -8.64 -19.82
C ILE A 121 5.36 -8.63 -21.09
N ARG A 122 4.79 -8.81 -22.28
CA ARG A 122 5.52 -8.65 -23.56
C ARG A 122 6.07 -7.23 -23.73
N ALA A 123 5.27 -6.22 -23.44
CA ALA A 123 5.69 -4.82 -23.54
C ALA A 123 6.80 -4.48 -22.52
N MET A 124 6.81 -5.12 -21.36
CA MET A 124 7.83 -4.92 -20.31
C MET A 124 9.16 -5.61 -20.61
N ARG A 125 9.20 -6.60 -21.51
CA ARG A 125 10.40 -7.37 -21.85
C ARG A 125 11.60 -6.48 -22.18
N ARG A 126 12.73 -6.65 -21.50
CA ARG A 126 13.98 -5.87 -21.67
C ARG A 126 13.81 -4.35 -21.48
N THR A 127 12.82 -3.95 -20.71
CA THR A 127 12.59 -2.53 -20.41
C THR A 127 12.77 -2.24 -18.94
N THR A 128 12.74 -0.95 -18.62
CA THR A 128 12.65 -0.48 -17.23
C THR A 128 11.32 0.24 -17.07
N ALA A 129 10.54 -0.14 -16.07
CA ALA A 129 9.34 0.57 -15.69
C ALA A 129 9.47 1.14 -14.27
N THR A 130 8.63 2.11 -13.92
CA THR A 130 8.61 2.70 -12.59
C THR A 130 7.38 2.23 -11.84
N LEU A 131 7.58 1.53 -10.73
CA LEU A 131 6.48 1.25 -9.81
C LEU A 131 6.32 2.40 -8.82
N TRP A 132 5.15 2.96 -8.78
CA TRP A 132 4.72 3.97 -7.83
C TRP A 132 3.88 3.34 -6.73
N THR A 133 4.17 3.67 -5.48
CA THR A 133 3.38 3.22 -4.33
C THR A 133 3.05 4.39 -3.43
N GLY A 134 1.77 4.71 -3.33
CA GLY A 134 1.23 5.67 -2.38
C GLY A 134 1.06 5.06 -0.99
N HIS A 135 1.31 5.87 0.02
CA HIS A 135 1.13 5.54 1.42
C HIS A 135 0.37 6.67 2.10
N SER A 136 -0.65 6.34 2.87
CA SER A 136 -1.30 7.27 3.80
C SER A 136 -1.35 6.62 5.17
N ALA A 137 -0.87 7.33 6.17
CA ALA A 137 -0.84 6.87 7.55
C ALA A 137 -1.60 7.87 8.43
N ALA A 138 -2.48 7.38 9.29
CA ALA A 138 -3.28 8.19 10.20
C ALA A 138 -3.23 7.63 11.61
N ILE A 139 -3.14 8.51 12.61
CA ILE A 139 -3.37 8.17 14.02
C ILE A 139 -4.87 8.27 14.29
N LEU A 140 -5.48 7.12 14.57
CA LEU A 140 -6.86 7.01 15.00
C LEU A 140 -6.86 6.84 16.53
N ALA A 141 -7.14 7.93 17.25
CA ALA A 141 -7.10 7.99 18.72
C ALA A 141 -8.50 8.00 19.32
N PRO A 142 -8.66 7.60 20.60
CA PRO A 142 -9.90 7.80 21.32
C PRO A 142 -10.31 9.27 21.30
N ALA A 143 -11.58 9.55 21.05
CA ALA A 143 -12.11 10.90 21.11
C ALA A 143 -12.12 11.43 22.56
N PRO A 144 -11.82 12.71 22.80
CA PRO A 144 -11.98 13.31 24.12
C PRO A 144 -13.43 13.17 24.60
N SER A 145 -13.65 12.52 25.75
CA SER A 145 -14.99 12.43 26.35
C SER A 145 -15.02 13.19 27.67
N ASN A 146 -16.10 13.96 27.86
CA ASN A 146 -16.33 14.68 29.12
C ASN A 146 -17.03 13.80 30.19
N ASP A 147 -17.54 12.64 29.81
CA ASP A 147 -18.38 11.78 30.66
C ASP A 147 -17.83 10.34 30.85
N GLY A 148 -16.61 10.06 30.38
CA GLY A 148 -15.97 8.74 30.52
C GLY A 148 -16.56 7.64 29.63
N THR A 149 -17.47 7.96 28.68
CA THR A 149 -18.11 7.00 27.76
C THR A 149 -17.39 6.90 26.40
N ALA A 150 -16.13 7.32 26.35
CA ALA A 150 -15.36 7.43 25.10
C ALA A 150 -15.06 6.07 24.46
N ASN A 151 -15.99 5.61 23.62
CA ASN A 151 -15.78 4.51 22.69
C ASN A 151 -15.66 4.99 21.22
N GLU A 152 -15.81 6.29 20.98
CA GLU A 152 -15.60 6.87 19.66
C GLU A 152 -14.12 7.18 19.42
N ARG A 153 -13.71 7.12 18.14
CA ARG A 153 -12.34 7.43 17.71
C ARG A 153 -12.34 8.61 16.76
N THR A 154 -11.25 9.36 16.77
CA THR A 154 -11.03 10.50 15.87
C THR A 154 -9.65 10.44 15.25
N ILE A 155 -9.52 10.93 14.02
CA ILE A 155 -8.22 11.11 13.37
C ILE A 155 -7.54 12.33 14.00
N SER A 156 -6.41 12.13 14.68
CA SER A 156 -5.64 13.19 15.31
C SER A 156 -4.54 13.75 14.42
N ALA A 157 -3.99 12.94 13.52
CA ALA A 157 -2.96 13.34 12.55
C ALA A 157 -2.97 12.41 11.34
N THR A 158 -2.59 12.93 10.17
CA THR A 158 -2.47 12.16 8.93
C THR A 158 -1.28 12.65 8.11
N VAL A 159 -0.57 11.72 7.50
CA VAL A 159 0.52 11.98 6.55
C VAL A 159 0.32 11.12 5.31
N THR A 160 0.45 11.73 4.13
CA THR A 160 0.38 11.01 2.85
C THR A 160 1.64 11.28 2.03
N ARG A 161 2.26 10.25 1.50
CA ARG A 161 3.50 10.28 0.71
C ARG A 161 3.45 9.20 -0.37
N SER A 162 4.29 9.32 -1.38
CA SER A 162 4.52 8.29 -2.40
C SER A 162 6.00 7.95 -2.50
N ALA A 163 6.28 6.73 -2.93
CA ALA A 163 7.60 6.25 -3.30
C ALA A 163 7.57 5.75 -4.74
N SER A 164 8.70 5.85 -5.43
CA SER A 164 8.90 5.24 -6.75
C SER A 164 10.14 4.35 -6.75
N THR A 165 10.07 3.25 -7.48
CA THR A 165 11.17 2.30 -7.64
C THR A 165 11.21 1.83 -9.08
N GLN A 166 12.38 1.90 -9.71
CA GLN A 166 12.57 1.34 -11.05
C GLN A 166 12.71 -0.17 -10.98
N VAL A 167 12.03 -0.86 -11.87
CA VAL A 167 12.06 -2.30 -12.03
C VAL A 167 12.64 -2.62 -13.40
N HIS A 168 13.71 -3.40 -13.44
CA HIS A 168 14.43 -3.79 -14.65
C HIS A 168 13.99 -5.18 -15.06
N PHE A 169 13.25 -5.28 -16.17
CA PHE A 169 12.71 -6.55 -16.67
C PHE A 169 13.71 -7.23 -17.61
N GLY A 170 13.91 -8.52 -17.40
CA GLY A 170 14.75 -9.37 -18.22
C GLY A 170 14.14 -9.77 -19.57
N ASP A 171 14.85 -10.62 -20.29
CA ASP A 171 14.39 -11.20 -21.56
C ASP A 171 13.51 -12.44 -21.30
N ILE A 172 12.21 -12.23 -21.29
CA ILE A 172 11.20 -13.25 -20.98
C ILE A 172 10.68 -13.82 -22.31
N SER A 173 10.83 -15.11 -22.57
CA SER A 173 10.29 -15.77 -23.76
C SER A 173 8.75 -15.84 -23.73
N ASP A 174 8.12 -15.96 -24.91
CA ASP A 174 6.66 -16.11 -24.98
C ASP A 174 6.14 -17.38 -24.31
N ALA A 175 6.96 -18.44 -24.28
CA ALA A 175 6.64 -19.68 -23.55
C ALA A 175 6.62 -19.44 -22.04
N GLU A 176 7.60 -18.73 -21.48
CA GLU A 176 7.65 -18.36 -20.06
C GLU A 176 6.50 -17.42 -19.68
N ILE A 177 6.19 -16.41 -20.53
CA ILE A 177 5.03 -15.54 -20.34
C ILE A 177 3.75 -16.37 -20.28
N GLY A 178 3.58 -17.33 -21.21
CA GLY A 178 2.43 -18.23 -21.22
C GLY A 178 2.30 -19.06 -19.94
N ALA A 179 3.40 -19.64 -19.49
CA ALA A 179 3.46 -20.43 -18.26
C ALA A 179 3.19 -19.58 -17.01
N TYR A 180 3.79 -18.40 -16.90
CA TYR A 180 3.61 -17.49 -15.78
C TYR A 180 2.15 -17.00 -15.68
N VAL A 181 1.55 -16.57 -16.80
CA VAL A 181 0.15 -16.14 -16.82
C VAL A 181 -0.81 -17.27 -16.47
N ALA A 182 -0.49 -18.53 -16.87
CA ALA A 182 -1.31 -19.69 -16.54
C ALA A 182 -1.36 -20.01 -15.03
N THR A 183 -0.40 -19.53 -14.24
CA THR A 183 -0.44 -19.65 -12.76
C THR A 183 -1.52 -18.79 -12.12
N GLY A 184 -1.99 -17.75 -12.81
CA GLY A 184 -2.91 -16.75 -12.27
C GLY A 184 -2.25 -15.66 -11.42
N GLU A 185 -0.99 -15.82 -11.00
CA GLU A 185 -0.29 -14.87 -10.11
C GLU A 185 -0.28 -13.44 -10.66
N PRO A 186 0.07 -13.18 -11.94
CA PRO A 186 0.13 -11.81 -12.47
C PRO A 186 -1.22 -11.10 -12.60
N LEU A 187 -2.34 -11.81 -12.48
CA LEU A 187 -3.67 -11.26 -12.75
C LEU A 187 -4.18 -10.30 -11.66
N HIS A 188 -3.64 -10.43 -10.44
CA HIS A 188 -4.16 -9.73 -9.26
C HIS A 188 -3.18 -8.71 -8.68
N VAL A 189 -2.09 -8.40 -9.40
CA VAL A 189 -1.03 -7.48 -8.96
C VAL A 189 -0.85 -6.34 -9.95
N ALA A 190 -0.46 -5.16 -9.43
CA ALA A 190 -0.17 -3.99 -10.25
C ALA A 190 0.98 -4.30 -11.24
N GLY A 191 0.84 -3.86 -12.49
CA GLY A 191 1.85 -4.09 -13.52
C GLY A 191 1.97 -5.53 -14.01
N SER A 192 1.14 -6.47 -13.56
CA SER A 192 1.14 -7.87 -14.03
C SER A 192 2.42 -8.65 -13.71
N PHE A 193 3.10 -8.35 -12.60
CA PHE A 193 4.29 -9.10 -12.15
C PHE A 193 4.41 -9.09 -10.63
N THR A 194 5.18 -10.04 -10.10
CA THR A 194 5.64 -10.05 -8.70
C THR A 194 7.16 -10.07 -8.68
N VAL A 195 7.77 -9.40 -7.72
CA VAL A 195 9.23 -9.49 -7.46
C VAL A 195 9.55 -10.54 -6.41
N ASP A 196 8.57 -10.85 -5.58
CA ASP A 196 8.64 -11.74 -4.42
C ASP A 196 7.93 -13.10 -4.63
N GLY A 197 7.54 -13.41 -5.88
CA GLY A 197 6.85 -14.63 -6.25
C GLY A 197 7.44 -15.30 -7.50
N LEU A 198 6.57 -15.95 -8.29
CA LEU A 198 6.96 -16.65 -9.51
C LEU A 198 7.47 -15.72 -10.62
N GLY A 199 7.12 -14.43 -10.56
CA GLY A 199 7.65 -13.40 -11.45
C GLY A 199 9.09 -12.98 -11.15
N GLY A 200 9.61 -13.27 -9.95
CA GLY A 200 10.94 -12.87 -9.51
C GLY A 200 12.09 -13.22 -10.47
N PRO A 201 12.16 -14.42 -11.04
CA PRO A 201 13.21 -14.79 -12.02
C PRO A 201 13.26 -13.92 -13.28
N PHE A 202 12.21 -13.18 -13.58
CA PHE A 202 12.10 -12.31 -14.76
C PHE A 202 12.50 -10.85 -14.46
N ILE A 203 12.89 -10.54 -13.22
CA ILE A 203 13.35 -9.24 -12.80
C ILE A 203 14.87 -9.28 -12.62
N GLU A 204 15.60 -8.53 -13.46
CA GLU A 204 17.07 -8.46 -13.40
C GLU A 204 17.56 -7.58 -12.25
N GLY A 205 16.72 -6.65 -11.77
CA GLY A 205 17.07 -5.79 -10.66
C GLY A 205 16.04 -4.72 -10.35
N VAL A 206 16.24 -4.04 -9.24
CA VAL A 206 15.47 -2.87 -8.83
C VAL A 206 16.41 -1.74 -8.44
N THR A 207 16.04 -0.50 -8.78
CA THR A 207 16.73 0.71 -8.34
C THR A 207 15.78 1.51 -7.46
N GLY A 208 16.04 1.51 -6.15
CA GLY A 208 15.18 2.12 -5.14
C GLY A 208 14.83 1.14 -4.01
N ASP A 209 13.60 1.22 -3.51
CA ASP A 209 13.14 0.38 -2.40
C ASP A 209 12.43 -0.88 -2.87
N TYR A 210 13.05 -2.04 -2.62
CA TYR A 210 12.48 -3.36 -2.91
C TYR A 210 11.09 -3.57 -2.28
N HIS A 211 10.90 -3.15 -1.01
CA HIS A 211 9.61 -3.33 -0.34
C HIS A 211 8.49 -2.49 -0.98
N SER A 212 8.84 -1.33 -1.55
CA SER A 212 7.89 -0.53 -2.34
C SER A 212 7.38 -1.31 -3.56
N VAL A 213 8.23 -2.13 -4.21
CA VAL A 213 7.81 -2.99 -5.33
C VAL A 213 6.83 -4.06 -4.87
N VAL A 214 7.05 -4.64 -3.69
CA VAL A 214 6.10 -5.59 -3.07
C VAL A 214 4.77 -4.91 -2.71
N GLY A 215 4.79 -3.58 -2.49
CA GLY A 215 3.59 -2.75 -2.35
C GLY A 215 3.47 -1.95 -1.06
N ILE A 216 4.51 -1.97 -0.19
CA ILE A 216 4.59 -1.13 1.01
C ILE A 216 6.05 -0.81 1.35
N SER A 217 6.46 0.45 1.23
CA SER A 217 7.80 0.91 1.56
C SER A 217 8.00 0.95 3.07
N LEU A 218 8.78 0.05 3.63
CA LEU A 218 9.12 0.07 5.06
C LEU A 218 9.92 1.32 5.48
N PRO A 219 10.93 1.78 4.70
CA PRO A 219 11.65 3.01 5.03
C PRO A 219 10.75 4.25 5.03
N LEU A 220 9.87 4.37 4.02
CA LEU A 220 8.94 5.49 3.93
C LEU A 220 7.91 5.44 5.07
N LEU A 221 7.32 4.28 5.33
CA LEU A 221 6.35 4.10 6.42
C LEU A 221 6.98 4.43 7.78
N ARG A 222 8.23 4.01 8.02
CA ARG A 222 8.97 4.40 9.22
C ARG A 222 9.14 5.92 9.33
N SER A 223 9.48 6.59 8.23
CA SER A 223 9.61 8.06 8.22
C SER A 223 8.28 8.75 8.55
N MET A 224 7.17 8.27 7.97
CA MET A 224 5.83 8.77 8.24
C MET A 224 5.40 8.52 9.69
N ALA A 225 5.72 7.35 10.25
CA ALA A 225 5.46 7.03 11.65
C ALA A 225 6.17 8.00 12.59
N ILE A 226 7.45 8.31 12.33
CA ILE A 226 8.21 9.30 13.10
C ILE A 226 7.58 10.70 13.02
N GLU A 227 7.13 11.13 11.83
CA GLU A 227 6.43 12.41 11.64
C GLU A 227 5.13 12.48 12.45
N LEU A 228 4.45 11.34 12.58
CA LEU A 228 3.24 11.18 13.39
C LEU A 228 3.52 10.99 14.90
N GLY A 229 4.79 11.03 15.33
CA GLY A 229 5.18 10.85 16.72
C GLY A 229 5.21 9.39 17.18
N VAL A 230 5.15 8.43 16.26
CA VAL A 230 5.20 6.99 16.58
C VAL A 230 6.66 6.53 16.56
N PHE A 231 7.12 5.93 17.64
CA PHE A 231 8.41 5.28 17.71
C PHE A 231 8.30 3.90 17.04
N TRP A 232 8.99 3.68 15.93
CA TRP A 232 8.83 2.48 15.10
C TRP A 232 8.85 1.15 15.86
N PRO A 233 9.76 0.93 16.86
CA PRO A 233 9.77 -0.29 17.65
C PRO A 233 8.51 -0.56 18.48
N ASP A 234 7.65 0.46 18.73
CA ASP A 234 6.37 0.27 19.43
C ASP A 234 5.34 -0.48 18.60
N LEU A 235 5.59 -0.58 17.30
CA LEU A 235 4.77 -1.37 16.36
C LEU A 235 5.17 -2.86 16.36
N TRP A 236 6.31 -3.26 16.93
CA TRP A 236 6.74 -4.66 16.93
C TRP A 236 5.91 -5.53 17.89
N ASP A 237 5.60 -6.75 17.44
CA ASP A 237 4.75 -7.69 18.19
C ASP A 237 5.32 -8.12 19.55
N ALA A 238 6.61 -8.09 19.70
CA ALA A 238 7.29 -8.39 20.95
C ALA A 238 8.56 -7.53 21.11
N PRO A 239 8.92 -7.12 22.34
CA PRO A 239 10.24 -6.55 22.57
C PRO A 239 11.28 -7.58 22.17
N ARG A 240 12.14 -7.25 21.21
CA ARG A 240 13.31 -8.08 20.94
C ARG A 240 14.30 -7.89 22.08
N PRO A 241 14.90 -8.98 22.60
CA PRO A 241 15.85 -8.92 23.70
C PRO A 241 17.11 -8.13 23.33
#